data_62acf1b1f0faaa4825b0d807f4b12a8e
#
_entry.id   62acf1b1f0faaa4825b0d807f4b12a8e
#
_cell.length_a   1.000
_cell.length_b   1.000
_cell.length_c   1.000
_cell.angle_alpha   90.00
_cell.angle_beta   90.00
_cell.angle_gamma   90.00
#
_symmetry.space_group_name_H-M   'P 1'
#
loop_
_entity.id
_entity.type
_entity.pdbx_description
1 polymer ?
#
loop_
_entity_poly.entity_id
_entity_poly.type
_entity_poly.pdbx_seq_one_letter_code
_entity_poly.pdbx_strand_id
1 'polypeptide(L)'
;MTTRRLALLFDGTWNKPESNTNVERLRRLIAPNDAAGLPQLVTYIPGVGVSSGIKHLLGGAFGLGLSNHVMEGYHWLCENWTRGDELYLFGFSRGAYTARSLCGMIRKCGLLKRDALGRVDKSVVSDAYDFYRNTTIKPDDLGAMDYRAAHSIEIDVHFIGVWDTVGSLGIPDTSSWFPFARSRYRFHDTELSKIVKYAYHALALDEHCADYAPTVWTRNPYTTKPDESIASKKVEQIDIEQRWFIGSHGDVGGGNDCDGAGRIPDPLPDLPLAWLQRKAIEAGLACSEIVIPDADADTGVPRNSYVEFMHGIYKYFKAPFNRTFGTGVNETVDESVWQRWRIDSSYRPPTLVRALAGAVLMLPVAVTEPLPASIDLAMSDQDA
;
A
#
# COMPACT_ATOMS: atom_id res chain seq x y z
N MET A 1 -11.96 21.07 16.01
CA MET A 1 -11.94 19.98 17.00
C MET A 1 -12.13 18.70 16.22
N THR A 2 -11.32 17.69 16.46
CA THR A 2 -11.49 16.34 15.93
C THR A 2 -12.77 15.77 16.51
N THR A 3 -13.64 15.24 15.66
CA THR A 3 -14.92 14.71 16.11
C THR A 3 -14.91 13.20 16.17
N ARG A 4 -14.22 12.54 15.23
CA ARG A 4 -14.07 11.09 15.17
C ARG A 4 -12.84 10.72 14.34
N ARG A 5 -12.41 9.47 14.42
CA ARG A 5 -11.47 8.89 13.47
C ARG A 5 -12.18 7.85 12.61
N LEU A 6 -11.96 7.93 11.31
CA LEU A 6 -12.50 7.00 10.33
C LEU A 6 -11.35 6.18 9.76
N ALA A 7 -11.38 4.87 9.92
CA ALA A 7 -10.37 3.96 9.40
C ALA A 7 -10.98 3.05 8.33
N LEU A 8 -10.45 3.14 7.10
CA LEU A 8 -10.81 2.26 6.00
C LEU A 8 -9.65 1.31 5.73
N LEU A 9 -9.95 0.02 5.73
CA LEU A 9 -8.97 -1.04 5.56
C LEU A 9 -9.32 -1.89 4.33
N PHE A 10 -8.38 -1.96 3.36
CA PHE A 10 -8.55 -2.66 2.09
C PHE A 10 -7.63 -3.86 2.03
N ASP A 11 -8.18 -5.06 1.96
CA ASP A 11 -7.35 -6.26 1.93
C ASP A 11 -6.86 -6.66 0.54
N GLY A 12 -5.84 -7.51 0.53
CA GLY A 12 -5.24 -8.04 -0.69
C GLY A 12 -6.19 -8.98 -1.43
N THR A 13 -5.94 -9.20 -2.73
CA THR A 13 -6.76 -10.09 -3.56
C THR A 13 -6.88 -11.47 -2.96
N TRP A 14 -8.10 -12.02 -2.97
CA TRP A 14 -8.55 -13.27 -2.34
C TRP A 14 -8.47 -13.30 -0.81
N ASN A 15 -7.97 -12.27 -0.19
CA ASN A 15 -7.95 -12.20 1.25
C ASN A 15 -9.32 -11.82 1.80
N LYS A 16 -9.69 -12.49 2.86
CA LYS A 16 -10.91 -12.34 3.62
C LYS A 16 -10.56 -12.34 5.11
N PRO A 17 -11.48 -12.04 6.02
CA PRO A 17 -11.15 -11.97 7.45
C PRO A 17 -10.39 -13.19 7.98
N GLU A 18 -10.72 -14.39 7.48
CA GLU A 18 -10.06 -15.65 7.90
C GLU A 18 -8.64 -15.77 7.36
N SER A 19 -8.22 -14.93 6.40
CA SER A 19 -6.86 -14.93 5.87
C SER A 19 -5.81 -14.40 6.86
N ASN A 20 -6.23 -13.73 7.92
CA ASN A 20 -5.37 -13.21 8.99
C ASN A 20 -4.21 -12.30 8.48
N THR A 21 -4.49 -11.48 7.46
CA THR A 21 -3.53 -10.50 6.96
C THR A 21 -3.26 -9.39 7.98
N ASN A 22 -2.19 -8.63 7.81
CA ASN A 22 -1.89 -7.48 8.66
C ASN A 22 -2.98 -6.40 8.59
N VAL A 23 -3.74 -6.32 7.49
CA VAL A 23 -4.92 -5.45 7.37
C VAL A 23 -6.01 -5.90 8.34
N GLU A 24 -6.36 -7.19 8.33
CA GLU A 24 -7.38 -7.74 9.23
C GLU A 24 -6.92 -7.76 10.69
N ARG A 25 -5.65 -8.05 10.94
CA ARG A 25 -5.06 -8.00 12.28
C ARG A 25 -5.13 -6.59 12.84
N LEU A 26 -4.72 -5.57 12.07
CA LEU A 26 -4.84 -4.17 12.49
C LEU A 26 -6.31 -3.77 12.74
N ARG A 27 -7.24 -4.20 11.86
CA ARG A 27 -8.68 -3.94 12.05
C ARG A 27 -9.17 -4.40 13.42
N ARG A 28 -8.78 -5.58 13.86
CA ARG A 28 -9.16 -6.13 15.17
C ARG A 28 -8.53 -5.37 16.34
N LEU A 29 -7.39 -4.76 16.12
CA LEU A 29 -6.65 -4.02 17.15
C LEU A 29 -7.12 -2.57 17.31
N ILE A 30 -7.80 -1.99 16.32
CA ILE A 30 -8.34 -0.62 16.44
C ILE A 30 -9.43 -0.59 17.50
N ALA A 31 -9.25 0.24 18.52
CA ALA A 31 -10.23 0.41 19.59
C ALA A 31 -11.47 1.19 19.10
N PRO A 32 -12.67 0.93 19.62
CA PRO A 32 -13.87 1.67 19.23
C PRO A 32 -13.83 3.15 19.65
N ASN A 33 -13.07 3.48 20.70
CA ASN A 33 -12.86 4.82 21.18
C ASN A 33 -11.41 4.98 21.64
N ASP A 34 -10.89 6.19 21.64
CA ASP A 34 -9.62 6.49 22.30
C ASP A 34 -9.79 6.68 23.82
N ALA A 35 -8.68 6.92 24.52
CA ALA A 35 -8.67 7.11 25.97
C ALA A 35 -9.46 8.34 26.44
N ALA A 36 -9.70 9.31 25.55
CA ALA A 36 -10.54 10.49 25.84
C ALA A 36 -12.02 10.26 25.47
N GLY A 37 -12.38 9.07 24.99
CA GLY A 37 -13.72 8.73 24.56
C GLY A 37 -14.07 9.16 23.14
N LEU A 38 -13.09 9.61 22.34
CA LEU A 38 -13.30 9.98 20.95
C LEU A 38 -13.61 8.73 20.09
N PRO A 39 -14.77 8.68 19.39
CA PRO A 39 -15.15 7.50 18.63
C PRO A 39 -14.23 7.22 17.43
N GLN A 40 -14.00 5.95 17.14
CA GLN A 40 -13.31 5.48 15.96
C GLN A 40 -14.21 4.55 15.14
N LEU A 41 -14.57 4.97 13.92
CA LEU A 41 -15.36 4.16 13.00
C LEU A 41 -14.43 3.39 12.08
N VAL A 42 -14.66 2.08 11.99
CA VAL A 42 -13.83 1.19 11.19
C VAL A 42 -14.68 0.50 10.13
N THR A 43 -14.19 0.50 8.89
CA THR A 43 -14.76 -0.32 7.82
C THR A 43 -13.65 -1.15 7.16
N TYR A 44 -13.99 -2.39 6.82
CA TYR A 44 -13.10 -3.33 6.18
C TYR A 44 -13.69 -3.78 4.84
N ILE A 45 -12.90 -3.69 3.80
CA ILE A 45 -13.27 -4.13 2.45
C ILE A 45 -12.36 -5.32 2.09
N PRO A 46 -12.95 -6.53 1.97
CA PRO A 46 -12.20 -7.74 1.65
C PRO A 46 -11.60 -7.65 0.24
N GLY A 47 -10.62 -8.50 -0.02
CA GLY A 47 -9.93 -8.53 -1.31
C GLY A 47 -10.81 -8.93 -2.48
N VAL A 48 -10.49 -8.44 -3.67
CA VAL A 48 -11.17 -8.82 -4.93
C VAL A 48 -11.07 -10.33 -5.15
N GLY A 49 -12.16 -10.97 -5.60
CA GLY A 49 -12.18 -12.37 -5.99
C GLY A 49 -12.72 -13.35 -4.92
N VAL A 50 -13.03 -12.86 -3.72
CA VAL A 50 -13.60 -13.72 -2.65
C VAL A 50 -14.96 -14.30 -3.03
N SER A 51 -15.76 -13.58 -3.81
CA SER A 51 -17.10 -14.00 -4.25
C SER A 51 -17.16 -14.71 -5.60
N SER A 52 -16.06 -14.72 -6.36
CA SER A 52 -16.03 -15.24 -7.74
C SER A 52 -14.98 -16.32 -7.86
N GLY A 53 -15.37 -17.54 -8.17
CA GLY A 53 -14.44 -18.66 -8.37
C GLY A 53 -13.36 -18.34 -9.42
N ILE A 54 -12.25 -19.07 -9.36
CA ILE A 54 -11.01 -18.94 -10.16
C ILE A 54 -11.21 -18.69 -11.67
N LYS A 55 -12.37 -19.05 -12.23
CA LYS A 55 -12.66 -18.93 -13.67
C LYS A 55 -12.83 -17.49 -14.18
N HIS A 56 -13.04 -16.49 -13.31
CA HIS A 56 -13.18 -15.08 -13.70
C HIS A 56 -11.87 -14.28 -13.63
N LEU A 57 -10.75 -14.95 -13.41
CA LEU A 57 -9.43 -14.33 -13.20
C LEU A 57 -8.76 -13.83 -14.48
N LEU A 58 -9.20 -14.28 -15.63
CA LEU A 58 -8.60 -13.97 -16.92
C LEU A 58 -9.29 -12.75 -17.53
N GLY A 59 -8.63 -11.59 -17.44
CA GLY A 59 -9.04 -10.40 -18.18
C GLY A 59 -9.70 -9.28 -17.36
N GLY A 60 -10.52 -8.46 -17.99
CA GLY A 60 -11.09 -7.21 -17.46
C GLY A 60 -11.90 -7.28 -16.17
N ALA A 61 -12.34 -8.46 -15.72
CA ALA A 61 -13.07 -8.64 -14.46
C ALA A 61 -12.27 -8.24 -13.22
N PHE A 62 -10.93 -8.34 -13.29
CA PHE A 62 -10.05 -7.99 -12.19
C PHE A 62 -9.95 -6.47 -11.93
N GLY A 63 -9.84 -5.71 -13.03
CA GLY A 63 -9.83 -4.25 -12.95
C GLY A 63 -11.18 -3.67 -12.52
N LEU A 64 -12.29 -4.32 -12.89
CA LEU A 64 -13.63 -3.94 -12.44
C LEU A 64 -13.78 -4.12 -10.91
N GLY A 65 -13.22 -5.19 -10.34
CA GLY A 65 -13.25 -5.43 -8.90
C GLY A 65 -12.54 -4.34 -8.11
N LEU A 66 -11.35 -3.90 -8.55
CA LEU A 66 -10.62 -2.80 -7.91
C LEU A 66 -11.38 -1.47 -7.99
N SER A 67 -11.98 -1.17 -9.16
CA SER A 67 -12.81 0.01 -9.35
C SER A 67 -13.99 0.03 -8.38
N ASN A 68 -14.66 -1.12 -8.20
CA ASN A 68 -15.78 -1.26 -7.29
C ASN A 68 -15.35 -1.01 -5.82
N HIS A 69 -14.21 -1.52 -5.39
CA HIS A 69 -13.72 -1.29 -4.03
C HIS A 69 -13.33 0.18 -3.77
N VAL A 70 -12.77 0.88 -4.76
CA VAL A 70 -12.53 2.32 -4.66
C VAL A 70 -13.85 3.07 -4.49
N MET A 71 -14.85 2.75 -5.34
CA MET A 71 -16.17 3.36 -5.27
C MET A 71 -16.91 3.03 -3.97
N GLU A 72 -16.78 1.80 -3.46
CA GLU A 72 -17.37 1.36 -2.19
C GLU A 72 -16.79 2.16 -1.01
N GLY A 73 -15.46 2.24 -0.91
CA GLY A 73 -14.79 3.04 0.11
C GLY A 73 -15.13 4.53 0.02
N TYR A 74 -15.19 5.06 -1.21
CA TYR A 74 -15.56 6.44 -1.45
C TYR A 74 -17.01 6.73 -1.05
N HIS A 75 -17.94 5.85 -1.43
CA HIS A 75 -19.35 5.95 -1.07
C HIS A 75 -19.54 5.94 0.45
N TRP A 76 -18.89 4.98 1.13
CA TRP A 76 -18.92 4.89 2.58
C TRP A 76 -18.39 6.17 3.24
N LEU A 77 -17.31 6.76 2.73
CA LEU A 77 -16.79 8.03 3.23
C LEU A 77 -17.76 9.19 3.01
N CYS A 78 -18.34 9.29 1.83
CA CYS A 78 -19.32 10.33 1.54
C CYS A 78 -20.51 10.31 2.52
N GLU A 79 -20.94 9.12 2.94
CA GLU A 79 -22.08 8.97 3.87
C GLU A 79 -21.70 9.13 5.35
N ASN A 80 -20.45 8.82 5.72
CA ASN A 80 -20.06 8.78 7.13
C ASN A 80 -19.20 9.97 7.58
N TRP A 81 -18.38 10.56 6.70
CA TRP A 81 -17.48 11.63 7.09
C TRP A 81 -18.23 12.92 7.46
N THR A 82 -17.80 13.58 8.52
CA THR A 82 -18.27 14.90 8.92
C THR A 82 -17.08 15.85 9.18
N ARG A 83 -17.33 17.15 9.14
CA ARG A 83 -16.28 18.13 9.35
C ARG A 83 -15.61 17.94 10.71
N GLY A 84 -14.29 17.79 10.69
CA GLY A 84 -13.47 17.55 11.87
C GLY A 84 -13.06 16.11 12.05
N ASP A 85 -13.60 15.17 11.26
CA ASP A 85 -13.16 13.78 11.29
C ASP A 85 -11.76 13.63 10.67
N GLU A 86 -10.94 12.78 11.25
CA GLU A 86 -9.62 12.38 10.73
C GLU A 86 -9.73 11.06 9.97
N LEU A 87 -9.20 11.03 8.75
CA LEU A 87 -9.27 9.87 7.86
C LEU A 87 -7.97 9.08 7.86
N TYR A 88 -8.07 7.78 8.17
CA TYR A 88 -6.99 6.80 8.13
C TYR A 88 -7.29 5.77 7.04
N LEU A 89 -6.35 5.58 6.12
CA LEU A 89 -6.45 4.59 5.05
C LEU A 89 -5.38 3.53 5.22
N PHE A 90 -5.77 2.25 5.15
CA PHE A 90 -4.85 1.14 5.20
C PHE A 90 -5.09 0.18 4.04
N GLY A 91 -4.04 -0.53 3.64
CA GLY A 91 -4.21 -1.55 2.62
C GLY A 91 -3.00 -2.44 2.40
N PHE A 92 -3.25 -3.65 1.89
CA PHE A 92 -2.21 -4.59 1.52
C PHE A 92 -2.31 -4.95 0.03
N SER A 93 -1.16 -5.06 -0.65
CA SER A 93 -1.13 -5.53 -2.04
C SER A 93 -2.02 -4.66 -2.96
N ARG A 94 -3.02 -5.25 -3.61
CA ARG A 94 -4.02 -4.54 -4.41
C ARG A 94 -5.01 -3.74 -3.55
N GLY A 95 -5.21 -4.10 -2.30
CA GLY A 95 -5.90 -3.25 -1.33
C GLY A 95 -5.12 -1.97 -1.03
N ALA A 96 -3.79 -2.05 -0.96
CA ALA A 96 -2.92 -0.86 -0.89
C ALA A 96 -3.08 0.04 -2.12
N TYR A 97 -3.15 -0.57 -3.31
CA TYR A 97 -3.48 0.15 -4.54
C TYR A 97 -4.85 0.83 -4.46
N THR A 98 -5.86 0.14 -3.91
CA THR A 98 -7.23 0.69 -3.72
C THR A 98 -7.21 1.88 -2.76
N ALA A 99 -6.53 1.78 -1.62
CA ALA A 99 -6.40 2.88 -0.65
C ALA A 99 -5.74 4.13 -1.28
N ARG A 100 -4.67 3.92 -2.05
CA ARG A 100 -3.98 5.00 -2.78
C ARG A 100 -4.84 5.62 -3.87
N SER A 101 -5.59 4.80 -4.62
CA SER A 101 -6.53 5.27 -5.64
C SER A 101 -7.67 6.07 -5.03
N LEU A 102 -8.19 5.64 -3.88
CA LEU A 102 -9.20 6.38 -3.12
C LEU A 102 -8.67 7.75 -2.69
N CYS A 103 -7.42 7.81 -2.20
CA CYS A 103 -6.78 9.08 -1.87
C CYS A 103 -6.70 10.01 -3.11
N GLY A 104 -6.32 9.47 -4.27
CA GLY A 104 -6.31 10.22 -5.54
C GLY A 104 -7.71 10.70 -5.96
N MET A 105 -8.74 9.87 -5.78
CA MET A 105 -10.14 10.24 -6.06
C MET A 105 -10.62 11.36 -5.13
N ILE A 106 -10.33 11.27 -3.84
CA ILE A 106 -10.64 12.31 -2.86
C ILE A 106 -9.96 13.63 -3.25
N ARG A 107 -8.69 13.60 -3.64
CA ARG A 107 -7.97 14.79 -4.08
C ARG A 107 -8.61 15.46 -5.28
N LYS A 108 -9.01 14.67 -6.29
CA LYS A 108 -9.53 15.20 -7.55
C LYS A 108 -11.00 15.60 -7.45
N CYS A 109 -11.79 14.79 -6.73
CA CYS A 109 -13.25 14.96 -6.69
C CYS A 109 -13.76 15.60 -5.38
N GLY A 110 -12.96 15.64 -4.29
CA GLY A 110 -13.48 15.88 -2.95
C GLY A 110 -14.33 14.72 -2.44
N LEU A 111 -15.12 14.91 -1.38
CA LEU A 111 -16.21 14.01 -0.99
C LEU A 111 -17.54 14.61 -1.43
N LEU A 112 -18.36 13.85 -2.15
CA LEU A 112 -19.66 14.30 -2.63
C LEU A 112 -20.55 14.76 -1.48
N LYS A 113 -21.27 15.85 -1.70
CA LYS A 113 -22.28 16.36 -0.76
C LYS A 113 -23.44 15.37 -0.66
N ARG A 114 -23.93 15.15 0.55
CA ARG A 114 -25.10 14.30 0.82
C ARG A 114 -26.40 15.01 0.47
N ASP A 115 -27.41 14.25 0.12
CA ASP A 115 -28.79 14.72 -0.01
C ASP A 115 -29.38 15.11 1.37
N ALA A 116 -30.63 15.60 1.36
CA ALA A 116 -31.34 15.98 2.58
C ALA A 116 -31.59 14.80 3.55
N LEU A 117 -31.46 13.55 3.08
CA LEU A 117 -31.58 12.33 3.87
C LEU A 117 -30.22 11.80 4.34
N GLY A 118 -29.13 12.52 4.08
CA GLY A 118 -27.78 12.13 4.47
C GLY A 118 -27.13 11.05 3.59
N ARG A 119 -27.64 10.82 2.38
CA ARG A 119 -27.21 9.74 1.48
C ARG A 119 -26.56 10.30 0.22
N VAL A 120 -25.78 9.46 -0.44
CA VAL A 120 -25.21 9.72 -1.76
C VAL A 120 -25.63 8.58 -2.70
N ASP A 121 -26.19 8.92 -3.85
CA ASP A 121 -26.59 7.92 -4.83
C ASP A 121 -25.36 7.24 -5.46
N LYS A 122 -25.42 5.92 -5.64
CA LYS A 122 -24.33 5.14 -6.23
C LYS A 122 -24.05 5.53 -7.69
N SER A 123 -25.04 6.01 -8.42
CA SER A 123 -24.81 6.51 -9.78
C SER A 123 -23.95 7.76 -9.78
N VAL A 124 -24.17 8.68 -8.84
CA VAL A 124 -23.35 9.91 -8.68
C VAL A 124 -21.91 9.55 -8.27
N VAL A 125 -21.75 8.49 -7.46
CA VAL A 125 -20.40 7.96 -7.14
C VAL A 125 -19.72 7.40 -8.40
N SER A 126 -20.46 6.70 -9.27
CA SER A 126 -19.94 6.21 -10.54
C SER A 126 -19.49 7.34 -11.46
N ASP A 127 -20.29 8.41 -11.57
CA ASP A 127 -19.95 9.59 -12.36
C ASP A 127 -18.70 10.29 -11.82
N ALA A 128 -18.59 10.40 -10.49
CA ALA A 128 -17.39 10.94 -9.83
C ALA A 128 -16.16 10.06 -10.09
N TYR A 129 -16.34 8.74 -10.12
CA TYR A 129 -15.25 7.82 -10.43
C TYR A 129 -14.81 7.93 -11.90
N ASP A 130 -15.73 8.08 -12.84
CA ASP A 130 -15.42 8.35 -14.24
C ASP A 130 -14.69 9.69 -14.42
N PHE A 131 -15.12 10.72 -13.69
CA PHE A 131 -14.40 12.01 -13.65
C PHE A 131 -12.99 11.85 -13.06
N TYR A 132 -12.83 11.10 -11.97
CA TYR A 132 -11.51 10.78 -11.41
C TYR A 132 -10.61 10.12 -12.44
N ARG A 133 -11.11 9.20 -13.22
CA ARG A 133 -10.35 8.46 -14.23
C ARG A 133 -10.01 9.27 -15.48
N ASN A 134 -10.63 10.39 -15.70
CA ASN A 134 -10.31 11.27 -16.82
C ASN A 134 -8.91 11.90 -16.62
N THR A 135 -7.90 11.40 -17.32
CA THR A 135 -6.49 11.84 -17.20
C THR A 135 -6.20 13.18 -17.84
N THR A 136 -7.12 13.72 -18.66
CA THR A 136 -6.96 15.04 -19.30
C THR A 136 -7.16 16.18 -18.32
N ILE A 137 -7.91 15.96 -17.23
CA ILE A 137 -8.14 16.94 -16.17
C ILE A 137 -7.31 16.53 -14.97
N LYS A 138 -6.35 17.37 -14.58
CA LYS A 138 -5.53 17.15 -13.38
C LYS A 138 -6.27 17.65 -12.11
N PRO A 139 -5.89 17.17 -10.90
CA PRO A 139 -6.53 17.60 -9.66
C PRO A 139 -6.46 19.10 -9.37
N ASP A 140 -5.43 19.77 -9.87
CA ASP A 140 -5.21 21.22 -9.68
C ASP A 140 -5.71 22.08 -10.87
N ASP A 141 -6.30 21.48 -11.90
CA ASP A 141 -6.91 22.20 -13.01
C ASP A 141 -8.24 22.86 -12.63
N LEU A 142 -8.60 23.94 -13.30
CA LEU A 142 -9.86 24.66 -13.07
C LEU A 142 -11.07 23.74 -13.14
N GLY A 143 -11.13 22.82 -14.11
CA GLY A 143 -12.24 21.87 -14.21
C GLY A 143 -12.41 20.94 -12.99
N ALA A 144 -11.32 20.58 -12.30
CA ALA A 144 -11.41 19.81 -11.07
C ALA A 144 -11.78 20.70 -9.87
N MET A 145 -11.30 21.94 -9.83
CA MET A 145 -11.65 22.92 -8.81
C MET A 145 -13.15 23.26 -8.89
N ASP A 146 -13.65 23.52 -10.09
CA ASP A 146 -15.08 23.80 -10.33
C ASP A 146 -15.96 22.61 -9.95
N TYR A 147 -15.54 21.39 -10.31
CA TYR A 147 -16.24 20.17 -9.91
C TYR A 147 -16.35 20.05 -8.39
N ARG A 148 -15.24 20.23 -7.66
CA ARG A 148 -15.26 20.17 -6.18
C ARG A 148 -16.13 21.26 -5.58
N ALA A 149 -16.02 22.48 -6.06
CA ALA A 149 -16.83 23.60 -5.56
C ALA A 149 -18.34 23.34 -5.71
N ALA A 150 -18.76 22.79 -6.86
CA ALA A 150 -20.15 22.51 -7.16
C ALA A 150 -20.69 21.31 -6.36
N HIS A 151 -19.96 20.19 -6.34
CA HIS A 151 -20.50 18.89 -5.95
C HIS A 151 -19.99 18.35 -4.62
N SER A 152 -18.88 18.88 -4.07
CA SER A 152 -18.11 18.16 -3.06
C SER A 152 -17.70 19.04 -1.88
N ILE A 153 -17.11 18.40 -0.88
CA ILE A 153 -16.41 18.98 0.25
C ILE A 153 -14.94 18.57 0.14
N GLU A 154 -14.03 19.52 0.21
CA GLU A 154 -12.59 19.21 0.24
C GLU A 154 -12.18 18.73 1.62
N ILE A 155 -11.44 17.63 1.66
CA ILE A 155 -10.90 17.02 2.88
C ILE A 155 -9.44 16.66 2.70
N ASP A 156 -8.76 16.48 3.83
CA ASP A 156 -7.42 15.93 3.91
C ASP A 156 -7.47 14.45 4.34
N VAL A 157 -6.47 13.68 3.95
CA VAL A 157 -6.21 12.34 4.47
C VAL A 157 -5.19 12.46 5.59
N HIS A 158 -5.62 12.14 6.81
CA HIS A 158 -4.74 12.26 7.97
C HIS A 158 -3.59 11.25 7.91
N PHE A 159 -3.90 10.00 7.56
CA PHE A 159 -2.93 8.91 7.55
C PHE A 159 -3.17 7.96 6.38
N ILE A 160 -2.11 7.53 5.71
CA ILE A 160 -2.12 6.39 4.81
C ILE A 160 -0.99 5.43 5.16
N GLY A 161 -1.34 4.19 5.51
CA GLY A 161 -0.41 3.11 5.82
C GLY A 161 -0.64 1.90 4.94
N VAL A 162 0.37 1.50 4.18
CA VAL A 162 0.20 0.41 3.21
C VAL A 162 1.30 -0.63 3.33
N TRP A 163 0.92 -1.89 3.13
CA TRP A 163 1.83 -3.01 3.01
C TRP A 163 1.98 -3.40 1.55
N ASP A 164 3.17 -3.35 1.08
CA ASP A 164 3.68 -3.86 -0.18
C ASP A 164 2.73 -3.65 -1.37
N THR A 165 2.53 -2.39 -1.72
CA THR A 165 1.66 -2.00 -2.83
C THR A 165 2.16 -2.60 -4.13
N VAL A 166 1.35 -3.43 -4.77
CA VAL A 166 1.62 -3.91 -6.12
C VAL A 166 0.65 -3.26 -7.11
N GLY A 167 1.17 -2.89 -8.28
CA GLY A 167 0.37 -2.24 -9.32
C GLY A 167 -0.68 -3.18 -9.92
N SER A 168 -1.60 -2.62 -10.69
CA SER A 168 -2.60 -3.39 -11.44
C SER A 168 -2.01 -4.34 -12.49
N LEU A 169 -0.69 -4.28 -12.71
CA LEU A 169 0.05 -5.07 -13.70
C LEU A 169 0.36 -6.51 -13.26
N GLY A 170 0.08 -6.89 -12.01
CA GLY A 170 0.23 -8.27 -11.52
C GLY A 170 -0.77 -9.28 -12.15
N ILE A 171 -1.33 -8.96 -13.30
CA ILE A 171 -1.99 -9.94 -14.17
C ILE A 171 -0.86 -10.61 -14.95
N PRO A 172 -0.66 -11.95 -14.81
CA PRO A 172 0.35 -12.67 -15.57
C PRO A 172 0.27 -12.30 -17.05
N ASP A 173 1.41 -12.08 -17.68
CA ASP A 173 1.54 -11.66 -19.09
C ASP A 173 1.08 -12.76 -20.09
N THR A 174 0.29 -13.72 -19.62
CA THR A 174 -0.39 -14.70 -20.48
C THR A 174 -1.43 -14.06 -21.39
N SER A 175 -1.74 -12.77 -21.18
CA SER A 175 -2.67 -12.00 -21.99
C SER A 175 -1.99 -11.02 -22.96
N SER A 176 -0.95 -11.48 -23.70
CA SER A 176 -0.53 -10.81 -24.94
C SER A 176 -1.71 -10.60 -25.91
N TRP A 177 -2.85 -11.20 -25.61
CA TRP A 177 -4.10 -11.11 -26.35
C TRP A 177 -4.98 -9.91 -25.96
N PHE A 178 -4.68 -9.18 -24.84
CA PHE A 178 -5.49 -8.02 -24.41
C PHE A 178 -4.63 -6.81 -24.06
N PRO A 179 -3.91 -6.19 -25.02
CA PRO A 179 -3.07 -5.01 -24.76
C PRO A 179 -3.87 -3.79 -24.27
N PHE A 180 -5.18 -3.73 -24.54
CA PHE A 180 -6.05 -2.61 -24.16
C PHE A 180 -6.43 -2.58 -22.67
N ALA A 181 -6.39 -3.71 -21.96
CA ALA A 181 -6.67 -3.76 -20.52
C ALA A 181 -5.54 -3.10 -19.71
N ARG A 182 -4.31 -3.19 -20.19
CA ARG A 182 -3.09 -2.72 -19.52
C ARG A 182 -3.06 -1.19 -19.34
N SER A 183 -3.54 -0.43 -20.33
CA SER A 183 -3.53 1.04 -20.26
C SER A 183 -4.64 1.61 -19.38
N ARG A 184 -5.73 0.86 -19.21
CA ARG A 184 -6.94 1.32 -18.54
C ARG A 184 -6.85 1.33 -17.00
N TYR A 185 -5.91 0.56 -16.42
CA TYR A 185 -5.77 0.37 -14.98
C TYR A 185 -4.36 0.69 -14.45
N ARG A 186 -3.52 1.38 -15.24
CA ARG A 186 -2.24 1.88 -14.74
C ARG A 186 -2.49 2.94 -13.66
N PHE A 187 -1.69 2.89 -12.61
CA PHE A 187 -1.48 4.07 -11.77
C PHE A 187 -1.02 5.18 -12.68
N HIS A 188 -1.83 6.21 -12.83
CA HIS A 188 -1.42 7.40 -13.56
C HIS A 188 -0.54 8.31 -12.70
N ASP A 189 -0.47 8.03 -11.38
CA ASP A 189 0.29 8.85 -10.45
C ASP A 189 0.89 7.95 -9.35
N THR A 190 2.20 7.74 -9.40
CA THR A 190 3.00 7.12 -8.34
C THR A 190 3.41 8.15 -7.28
N GLU A 191 3.03 9.41 -7.46
CA GLU A 191 3.32 10.47 -6.51
C GLU A 191 2.42 10.37 -5.27
N LEU A 192 2.95 10.79 -4.14
CA LEU A 192 2.13 10.94 -2.96
C LEU A 192 1.20 12.15 -3.12
N SER A 193 -0.07 11.98 -2.77
CA SER A 193 -1.05 13.05 -2.85
C SER A 193 -0.78 14.16 -1.82
N LYS A 194 -0.86 15.43 -2.26
CA LYS A 194 -0.67 16.61 -1.41
C LYS A 194 -1.66 16.75 -0.25
N ILE A 195 -2.74 15.98 -0.24
CA ILE A 195 -3.75 16.01 0.83
C ILE A 195 -3.42 15.05 1.98
N VAL A 196 -2.29 14.31 1.90
CA VAL A 196 -1.88 13.33 2.92
C VAL A 196 -0.94 13.98 3.90
N LYS A 197 -1.17 13.78 5.22
CA LYS A 197 -0.28 14.26 6.29
C LYS A 197 0.80 13.24 6.65
N TYR A 198 0.40 12.00 6.89
CA TYR A 198 1.28 10.90 7.30
C TYR A 198 1.21 9.78 6.26
N ALA A 199 2.34 9.34 5.74
CA ALA A 199 2.38 8.33 4.68
C ALA A 199 3.45 7.28 4.95
N TYR A 200 3.05 6.03 5.14
CA TYR A 200 3.95 4.93 5.48
C TYR A 200 3.72 3.72 4.58
N HIS A 201 4.82 3.17 4.06
CA HIS A 201 4.79 2.04 3.16
C HIS A 201 5.79 0.97 3.62
N ALA A 202 5.31 -0.18 4.07
CA ALA A 202 6.13 -1.35 4.33
C ALA A 202 6.40 -2.09 3.03
N LEU A 203 7.66 -2.40 2.71
CA LEU A 203 8.11 -3.02 1.47
C LEU A 203 8.81 -4.35 1.74
N ALA A 204 8.55 -5.36 0.92
CA ALA A 204 9.17 -6.67 0.99
C ALA A 204 10.55 -6.66 0.31
N LEU A 205 11.59 -7.05 1.03
CA LEU A 205 12.96 -7.05 0.54
C LEU A 205 13.28 -8.30 -0.30
N ASP A 206 12.71 -9.44 0.08
CA ASP A 206 13.02 -10.76 -0.49
C ASP A 206 11.95 -11.25 -1.49
N GLU A 207 11.20 -10.32 -2.09
CA GLU A 207 10.23 -10.65 -3.14
C GLU A 207 10.92 -10.78 -4.49
N HIS A 208 10.75 -11.95 -5.13
CA HIS A 208 11.38 -12.29 -6.42
C HIS A 208 10.39 -12.54 -7.56
N CYS A 209 9.10 -12.37 -7.33
CA CYS A 209 8.08 -12.47 -8.37
C CYS A 209 7.91 -11.12 -9.07
N ALA A 210 8.17 -11.06 -10.38
CA ALA A 210 8.05 -9.82 -11.15
C ALA A 210 6.62 -9.25 -11.14
N ASP A 211 5.60 -10.10 -11.01
CA ASP A 211 4.20 -9.68 -10.93
C ASP A 211 3.86 -8.99 -9.58
N TYR A 212 4.77 -9.11 -8.60
CA TYR A 212 4.73 -8.39 -7.34
C TYR A 212 5.75 -7.24 -7.27
N ALA A 213 6.14 -6.66 -8.43
CA ALA A 213 6.96 -5.46 -8.45
C ALA A 213 6.29 -4.34 -7.63
N PRO A 214 7.03 -3.70 -6.70
CA PRO A 214 6.43 -2.73 -5.79
C PRO A 214 6.14 -1.42 -6.52
N THR A 215 5.06 -0.77 -6.14
CA THR A 215 4.74 0.59 -6.60
C THR A 215 5.07 1.57 -5.48
N VAL A 216 6.33 2.00 -5.42
CA VAL A 216 6.81 2.99 -4.43
C VAL A 216 6.27 4.39 -4.71
N TRP A 217 6.27 5.27 -3.73
CA TRP A 217 6.10 6.71 -3.96
C TRP A 217 7.42 7.29 -4.47
N THR A 218 7.39 7.85 -5.68
CA THR A 218 8.60 8.31 -6.39
C THR A 218 8.88 9.80 -6.22
N ARG A 219 7.93 10.57 -5.69
CA ARG A 219 8.04 11.99 -5.48
C ARG A 219 7.43 12.43 -4.17
N ASN A 220 8.17 13.28 -3.46
CA ASN A 220 7.63 14.03 -2.33
C ASN A 220 7.00 15.32 -2.85
N PRO A 221 5.67 15.52 -2.70
CA PRO A 221 4.99 16.69 -3.24
C PRO A 221 5.42 18.02 -2.58
N TYR A 222 6.14 17.95 -1.43
CA TYR A 222 6.53 19.12 -0.65
C TYR A 222 7.97 19.59 -0.90
N THR A 223 8.80 18.80 -1.59
CA THR A 223 10.19 19.17 -1.92
C THR A 223 10.31 19.95 -3.23
N THR A 224 9.28 19.92 -4.08
CA THR A 224 9.24 20.77 -5.28
C THR A 224 8.78 22.16 -4.89
N LYS A 225 9.52 23.20 -5.35
CA LYS A 225 9.11 24.61 -5.15
C LYS A 225 7.62 24.74 -5.49
N PRO A 226 6.79 25.27 -4.58
CA PRO A 226 5.41 25.51 -4.89
C PRO A 226 5.34 26.41 -6.10
N ASP A 227 4.49 26.08 -7.06
CA ASP A 227 4.06 27.05 -8.05
C ASP A 227 3.29 28.13 -7.27
N GLU A 228 3.86 29.32 -7.14
CA GLU A 228 3.33 30.41 -6.34
C GLU A 228 1.98 30.93 -6.86
N SER A 229 1.58 30.46 -8.06
CA SER A 229 0.34 30.91 -8.72
C SER A 229 -0.93 30.25 -8.21
N ILE A 230 -0.84 29.13 -7.44
CA ILE A 230 -2.00 28.41 -6.95
C ILE A 230 -2.01 28.47 -5.41
N ALA A 231 -2.87 29.32 -4.86
CA ALA A 231 -3.19 29.37 -3.44
C ALA A 231 -3.94 28.11 -2.98
N SER A 232 -3.39 26.93 -3.25
CA SER A 232 -3.91 25.68 -2.73
C SER A 232 -3.56 25.59 -1.25
N LYS A 233 -4.55 25.34 -0.42
CA LYS A 233 -4.42 25.05 0.98
C LYS A 233 -3.35 23.97 1.16
N LYS A 234 -2.15 24.34 1.61
CA LYS A 234 -1.07 23.38 1.89
C LYS A 234 -1.43 22.64 3.16
N VAL A 235 -1.70 21.35 3.04
CA VAL A 235 -1.63 20.46 4.19
C VAL A 235 -0.16 20.36 4.55
N GLU A 236 0.18 20.70 5.77
CA GLU A 236 1.52 20.52 6.28
C GLU A 236 1.79 19.02 6.40
N GLN A 237 2.63 18.51 5.52
CA GLN A 237 3.02 17.12 5.59
C GLN A 237 4.04 16.95 6.71
N ILE A 238 3.76 16.03 7.63
CA ILE A 238 4.54 15.84 8.83
C ILE A 238 5.57 14.73 8.65
N ASP A 239 5.19 13.59 8.03
CA ASP A 239 6.12 12.46 7.88
C ASP A 239 5.79 11.55 6.70
N ILE A 240 6.83 11.11 5.98
CA ILE A 240 6.74 10.10 4.90
C ILE A 240 7.88 9.11 5.10
N GLU A 241 7.58 7.82 5.10
CA GLU A 241 8.62 6.78 5.13
C GLU A 241 8.18 5.55 4.34
N GLN A 242 9.12 4.99 3.55
CA GLN A 242 8.97 3.71 2.86
C GLN A 242 10.04 2.77 3.39
N ARG A 243 9.64 1.77 4.20
CA ARG A 243 10.57 0.94 4.96
C ARG A 243 10.60 -0.49 4.44
N TRP A 244 11.80 -0.96 4.16
CA TRP A 244 12.06 -2.31 3.69
C TRP A 244 12.20 -3.29 4.85
N PHE A 245 11.47 -4.40 4.79
CA PHE A 245 11.44 -5.48 5.78
C PHE A 245 11.92 -6.78 5.20
N ILE A 246 12.41 -7.69 6.05
CA ILE A 246 12.69 -9.08 5.72
C ILE A 246 11.42 -9.74 5.17
N GLY A 247 11.58 -10.57 4.14
CA GLY A 247 10.53 -11.42 3.64
C GLY A 247 9.97 -11.05 2.28
N SER A 248 9.13 -11.92 1.77
CA SER A 248 8.38 -11.78 0.51
C SER A 248 7.12 -10.93 0.68
N HIS A 249 6.38 -10.76 -0.39
CA HIS A 249 5.10 -10.05 -0.42
C HIS A 249 4.13 -10.50 0.69
N GLY A 250 3.98 -11.83 0.85
CA GLY A 250 3.09 -12.39 1.86
C GLY A 250 3.64 -12.29 3.29
N ASP A 251 4.98 -12.27 3.47
CA ASP A 251 5.60 -12.12 4.78
C ASP A 251 5.46 -10.68 5.29
N VAL A 252 5.41 -9.70 4.40
CA VAL A 252 5.15 -8.30 4.76
C VAL A 252 3.65 -8.01 4.95
N GLY A 253 2.81 -8.62 4.13
CA GLY A 253 1.35 -8.39 4.21
C GLY A 253 0.59 -9.30 5.16
N GLY A 254 1.20 -10.39 5.61
CA GLY A 254 0.52 -11.44 6.39
C GLY A 254 -0.41 -12.31 5.54
N GLY A 255 -1.17 -13.16 6.21
CA GLY A 255 -2.17 -14.03 5.55
C GLY A 255 -1.66 -15.40 5.15
N ASN A 256 -0.45 -15.75 5.58
CA ASN A 256 0.18 -17.01 5.25
C ASN A 256 -0.17 -18.17 6.20
N ASP A 257 -0.85 -17.88 7.31
CA ASP A 257 -1.14 -18.86 8.37
C ASP A 257 -2.32 -19.78 8.04
N CYS A 258 -2.98 -19.58 6.89
CA CYS A 258 -4.28 -20.19 6.61
C CYS A 258 -4.22 -21.44 5.73
N ASP A 259 -3.05 -22.03 5.49
CA ASP A 259 -2.94 -23.21 4.61
C ASP A 259 -3.34 -24.54 5.25
N GLY A 260 -3.78 -24.50 6.50
CA GLY A 260 -4.25 -25.70 7.24
C GLY A 260 -3.17 -26.76 7.48
N ALA A 261 -1.90 -26.46 7.15
CA ALA A 261 -0.81 -27.43 7.20
C ALA A 261 -0.11 -27.51 8.57
N GLY A 262 -0.64 -26.84 9.61
CA GLY A 262 -0.09 -26.91 10.97
C GLY A 262 1.32 -26.32 11.11
N ARG A 263 1.70 -25.40 10.22
CA ARG A 263 3.00 -24.72 10.30
C ARG A 263 3.02 -23.79 11.52
N ILE A 264 4.18 -23.64 12.12
CA ILE A 264 4.42 -22.63 13.16
C ILE A 264 4.11 -21.27 12.53
N PRO A 265 3.35 -20.37 13.21
CA PRO A 265 3.09 -19.03 12.71
C PRO A 265 4.39 -18.37 12.32
N ASP A 266 4.42 -17.79 11.11
CA ASP A 266 5.59 -17.05 10.63
C ASP A 266 5.68 -15.73 11.41
N PRO A 267 6.78 -15.43 12.12
CA PRO A 267 6.90 -14.20 12.89
C PRO A 267 7.19 -12.96 12.03
N LEU A 268 7.63 -13.13 10.77
CA LEU A 268 8.01 -12.02 9.91
C LEU A 268 6.90 -10.97 9.72
N PRO A 269 5.62 -11.33 9.53
CA PRO A 269 4.54 -10.34 9.38
C PRO A 269 4.35 -9.41 10.58
N ASP A 270 4.82 -9.79 11.76
CA ASP A 270 4.69 -8.99 12.98
C ASP A 270 5.57 -7.73 12.92
N LEU A 271 6.73 -7.82 12.27
CA LEU A 271 7.65 -6.70 12.14
C LEU A 271 7.02 -5.49 11.41
N PRO A 272 6.51 -5.61 10.17
CA PRO A 272 5.86 -4.52 9.48
C PRO A 272 4.49 -4.14 10.09
N LEU A 273 3.78 -5.08 10.74
CA LEU A 273 2.55 -4.77 11.44
C LEU A 273 2.82 -3.86 12.65
N ALA A 274 3.75 -4.25 13.51
CA ALA A 274 4.11 -3.46 14.70
C ALA A 274 4.62 -2.07 14.33
N TRP A 275 5.45 -1.98 13.28
CA TRP A 275 5.94 -0.69 12.81
C TRP A 275 4.79 0.21 12.32
N LEU A 276 3.91 -0.29 11.47
CA LEU A 276 2.83 0.51 10.90
C LEU A 276 1.76 0.85 11.95
N GLN A 277 1.46 -0.07 12.87
CA GLN A 277 0.58 0.19 14.01
C GLN A 277 1.14 1.32 14.88
N ARG A 278 2.42 1.27 15.24
CA ARG A 278 3.09 2.32 16.02
C ARG A 278 2.99 3.67 15.32
N LYS A 279 3.26 3.73 14.01
CA LYS A 279 3.11 4.95 13.21
C LYS A 279 1.68 5.50 13.22
N ALA A 280 0.70 4.61 13.15
CA ALA A 280 -0.71 5.01 13.24
C ALA A 280 -1.08 5.54 14.64
N ILE A 281 -0.55 4.92 15.69
CA ILE A 281 -0.75 5.38 17.08
C ILE A 281 -0.07 6.74 17.31
N GLU A 282 1.15 6.94 16.83
CA GLU A 282 1.86 8.23 16.87
C GLU A 282 1.07 9.32 16.15
N ALA A 283 0.35 8.97 15.08
CA ALA A 283 -0.58 9.86 14.37
C ALA A 283 -1.97 9.99 15.03
N GLY A 284 -2.20 9.36 16.18
CA GLY A 284 -3.40 9.53 17.01
C GLY A 284 -4.41 8.38 16.96
N LEU A 285 -4.24 7.34 16.12
CA LEU A 285 -5.15 6.18 16.12
C LEU A 285 -5.04 5.43 17.45
N ALA A 286 -6.17 5.04 18.04
CA ALA A 286 -6.18 4.25 19.26
C ALA A 286 -6.31 2.76 18.96
N CYS A 287 -5.47 1.95 19.58
CA CYS A 287 -5.53 0.50 19.51
C CYS A 287 -5.74 -0.08 20.90
N SER A 288 -6.47 -1.21 20.99
CA SER A 288 -6.73 -1.95 22.24
C SER A 288 -5.47 -2.66 22.74
N GLU A 289 -4.61 -3.11 21.81
CA GLU A 289 -3.38 -3.82 22.10
C GLU A 289 -2.28 -3.33 21.16
N ILE A 290 -1.01 -3.45 21.61
CA ILE A 290 0.17 -3.12 20.82
C ILE A 290 0.83 -4.44 20.41
N VAL A 291 1.09 -4.58 19.12
CA VAL A 291 1.85 -5.73 18.59
C VAL A 291 3.32 -5.56 18.98
N ILE A 292 3.84 -6.55 19.67
CA ILE A 292 5.25 -6.65 20.05
C ILE A 292 5.79 -7.89 19.33
N PRO A 293 6.62 -7.73 18.30
CA PRO A 293 7.26 -8.87 17.64
C PRO A 293 8.11 -9.66 18.63
N ASP A 294 8.18 -10.96 18.43
CA ASP A 294 9.08 -11.82 19.21
C ASP A 294 10.54 -11.37 19.02
N ALA A 295 11.37 -11.61 20.03
CA ALA A 295 12.77 -11.14 20.03
C ALA A 295 13.62 -11.75 18.88
N ASP A 296 13.19 -12.88 18.35
CA ASP A 296 13.80 -13.63 17.25
C ASP A 296 12.98 -13.56 15.95
N ALA A 297 12.03 -12.64 15.85
CA ALA A 297 11.18 -12.51 14.67
C ALA A 297 11.96 -12.26 13.38
N ASP A 298 13.15 -11.65 13.45
CA ASP A 298 14.07 -11.46 12.34
C ASP A 298 14.72 -12.76 11.84
N THR A 299 14.61 -13.85 12.58
CA THR A 299 15.11 -15.19 12.18
C THR A 299 14.09 -16.00 11.37
N GLY A 300 12.85 -15.53 11.25
CA GLY A 300 11.82 -16.17 10.43
C GLY A 300 12.30 -16.46 9.01
N VAL A 301 11.83 -17.55 8.41
CA VAL A 301 12.27 -17.99 7.08
C VAL A 301 11.44 -17.27 6.01
N PRO A 302 12.05 -16.37 5.19
CA PRO A 302 11.35 -15.76 4.09
C PRO A 302 10.76 -16.78 3.14
N ARG A 303 9.51 -16.62 2.78
CA ARG A 303 8.88 -17.46 1.75
C ARG A 303 9.46 -17.13 0.38
N ASN A 304 9.57 -18.14 -0.45
CA ASN A 304 9.97 -17.95 -1.82
C ASN A 304 8.74 -17.89 -2.74
N SER A 305 8.11 -16.72 -2.79
CA SER A 305 6.92 -16.49 -3.61
C SER A 305 7.14 -16.81 -5.09
N TYR A 306 8.34 -16.57 -5.63
CA TYR A 306 8.70 -16.91 -7.01
C TYR A 306 8.62 -18.42 -7.28
N VAL A 307 8.99 -19.24 -6.30
CA VAL A 307 8.90 -20.70 -6.42
C VAL A 307 7.49 -21.21 -6.15
N GLU A 308 6.77 -20.59 -5.22
CA GLU A 308 5.44 -21.04 -4.77
C GLU A 308 4.31 -20.53 -5.68
N PHE A 309 4.49 -19.38 -6.33
CA PHE A 309 3.45 -18.74 -7.12
C PHE A 309 2.95 -19.64 -8.26
N MET A 310 1.63 -19.68 -8.43
CA MET A 310 0.95 -20.56 -9.39
C MET A 310 1.31 -22.05 -9.21
N HIS A 311 1.41 -22.52 -7.98
CA HIS A 311 1.82 -23.91 -7.67
C HIS A 311 3.17 -24.31 -8.30
N GLY A 312 4.11 -23.36 -8.36
CA GLY A 312 5.47 -23.59 -8.87
C GLY A 312 5.61 -23.56 -10.40
N ILE A 313 4.55 -23.25 -11.13
CA ILE A 313 4.60 -23.17 -12.60
C ILE A 313 5.24 -21.86 -13.07
N TYR A 314 5.12 -20.78 -12.29
CA TYR A 314 5.62 -19.44 -12.65
C TYR A 314 7.10 -19.40 -13.07
N LYS A 315 7.96 -20.13 -12.36
CA LYS A 315 9.41 -20.20 -12.61
C LYS A 315 9.80 -20.72 -14.00
N TYR A 316 8.89 -21.40 -14.70
CA TYR A 316 9.15 -21.90 -16.07
C TYR A 316 8.88 -20.84 -17.14
N PHE A 317 8.23 -19.74 -16.79
CA PHE A 317 7.83 -18.70 -17.75
C PHE A 317 8.53 -17.36 -17.51
N LYS A 318 9.01 -17.11 -16.30
CA LYS A 318 9.65 -15.84 -15.94
C LYS A 318 10.90 -16.08 -15.10
N ALA A 319 11.93 -15.26 -15.32
CA ALA A 319 13.12 -15.24 -14.50
C ALA A 319 12.83 -14.60 -13.12
N PRO A 320 13.63 -14.90 -12.09
CA PRO A 320 13.51 -14.23 -10.80
C PRO A 320 13.79 -12.72 -10.95
N PHE A 321 12.93 -11.94 -10.33
CA PHE A 321 13.02 -10.48 -10.29
C PHE A 321 13.70 -10.05 -8.99
N ASN A 322 14.53 -9.03 -9.05
CA ASN A 322 15.06 -8.39 -7.85
C ASN A 322 14.59 -6.95 -7.81
N ARG A 323 14.01 -6.57 -6.69
CA ARG A 323 13.55 -5.21 -6.45
C ARG A 323 14.74 -4.24 -6.41
N THR A 324 14.48 -2.95 -6.64
CA THR A 324 15.51 -1.91 -6.66
C THR A 324 15.26 -0.94 -5.51
N PHE A 325 16.26 -0.77 -4.64
CA PHE A 325 16.29 0.24 -3.58
C PHE A 325 16.71 1.60 -4.16
N GLY A 326 16.20 2.70 -3.59
CA GLY A 326 16.56 4.06 -4.00
C GLY A 326 15.76 4.61 -5.18
N THR A 327 14.66 3.96 -5.55
CA THR A 327 13.74 4.44 -6.60
C THR A 327 12.59 5.27 -6.04
N GLY A 328 12.33 5.16 -4.76
CA GLY A 328 11.30 5.88 -4.03
C GLY A 328 11.84 7.04 -3.19
N VAL A 329 10.95 7.79 -2.59
CA VAL A 329 11.30 8.85 -1.64
C VAL A 329 11.37 8.30 -0.23
N ASN A 330 12.31 8.80 0.59
CA ASN A 330 12.46 8.47 2.00
C ASN A 330 12.46 6.96 2.27
N GLU A 331 13.19 6.20 1.44
CA GLU A 331 13.36 4.77 1.66
C GLU A 331 14.32 4.52 2.82
N THR A 332 13.94 3.62 3.72
CA THR A 332 14.73 3.15 4.86
C THR A 332 14.77 1.63 4.90
N VAL A 333 15.65 1.08 5.71
CA VAL A 333 15.74 -0.36 5.94
C VAL A 333 15.48 -0.61 7.42
N ASP A 334 14.61 -1.56 7.73
CA ASP A 334 14.27 -1.90 9.10
C ASP A 334 15.48 -2.48 9.85
N GLU A 335 15.58 -2.20 11.15
CA GLU A 335 16.70 -2.69 11.97
C GLU A 335 16.78 -4.22 12.01
N SER A 336 15.65 -4.92 11.94
CA SER A 336 15.61 -6.38 11.88
C SER A 336 16.40 -6.96 10.69
N VAL A 337 16.40 -6.25 9.55
CA VAL A 337 17.21 -6.62 8.37
C VAL A 337 18.68 -6.56 8.69
N TRP A 338 19.13 -5.51 9.39
CA TRP A 338 20.53 -5.33 9.78
C TRP A 338 20.94 -6.30 10.89
N GLN A 339 20.04 -6.64 11.82
CA GLN A 339 20.27 -7.67 12.81
C GLN A 339 20.51 -9.02 12.15
N ARG A 340 19.63 -9.42 11.23
CA ARG A 340 19.79 -10.65 10.46
C ARG A 340 21.06 -10.65 9.62
N TRP A 341 21.36 -9.54 8.94
CA TRP A 341 22.61 -9.41 8.16
C TRP A 341 23.85 -9.69 9.00
N ARG A 342 23.87 -9.28 10.27
CA ARG A 342 25.01 -9.49 11.20
C ARG A 342 25.13 -10.95 11.66
N ILE A 343 24.01 -11.60 11.96
CA ILE A 343 24.01 -12.95 12.57
C ILE A 343 24.00 -14.08 11.53
N ASP A 344 23.50 -13.84 10.33
CA ASP A 344 23.40 -14.81 9.25
C ASP A 344 24.21 -14.35 8.03
N SER A 345 25.40 -14.90 7.87
CA SER A 345 26.30 -14.56 6.74
C SER A 345 25.74 -14.99 5.37
N SER A 346 24.75 -15.89 5.33
CA SER A 346 24.06 -16.30 4.11
C SER A 346 22.95 -15.33 3.70
N TYR A 347 22.45 -14.52 4.63
CA TYR A 347 21.40 -13.54 4.33
C TYR A 347 21.99 -12.28 3.69
N ARG A 348 22.04 -12.30 2.36
CA ARG A 348 22.55 -11.20 1.54
C ARG A 348 21.56 -10.90 0.41
N PRO A 349 20.42 -10.22 0.73
CA PRO A 349 19.41 -9.92 -0.28
C PRO A 349 19.99 -9.14 -1.47
N PRO A 350 19.77 -9.58 -2.72
CA PRO A 350 20.33 -8.93 -3.90
C PRO A 350 20.01 -7.45 -4.02
N THR A 351 18.81 -7.06 -3.61
CA THR A 351 18.34 -5.65 -3.57
C THR A 351 19.28 -4.81 -2.70
N LEU A 352 19.60 -5.29 -1.50
CA LEU A 352 20.44 -4.57 -0.54
C LEU A 352 21.91 -4.56 -0.98
N VAL A 353 22.40 -5.69 -1.45
CA VAL A 353 23.78 -5.82 -1.95
C VAL A 353 24.03 -4.84 -3.11
N ARG A 354 23.09 -4.72 -4.05
CA ARG A 354 23.20 -3.77 -5.16
C ARG A 354 23.18 -2.31 -4.68
N ALA A 355 22.30 -1.99 -3.72
CA ALA A 355 22.20 -0.65 -3.17
C ALA A 355 23.48 -0.21 -2.45
N LEU A 356 24.12 -1.12 -1.71
CA LEU A 356 25.39 -0.89 -1.04
C LEU A 356 26.55 -0.74 -2.04
N ALA A 357 26.63 -1.63 -3.04
CA ALA A 357 27.65 -1.57 -4.09
C ALA A 357 27.55 -0.29 -4.94
N GLY A 358 26.32 0.19 -5.18
CA GLY A 358 26.05 1.43 -5.91
C GLY A 358 26.16 2.70 -5.06
N ALA A 359 26.55 2.60 -3.78
CA ALA A 359 26.57 3.71 -2.82
C ALA A 359 25.23 4.47 -2.68
N VAL A 360 24.12 3.81 -3.04
CA VAL A 360 22.75 4.32 -2.82
C VAL A 360 22.34 4.17 -1.35
N LEU A 361 22.93 3.20 -0.68
CA LEU A 361 22.74 2.91 0.73
C LEU A 361 24.09 2.78 1.42
N MET A 362 24.19 3.24 2.67
CA MET A 362 25.37 3.07 3.52
C MET A 362 25.09 1.99 4.56
N LEU A 363 26.09 1.12 4.82
CA LEU A 363 26.00 0.23 5.96
C LEU A 363 25.93 1.03 7.26
N PRO A 364 25.04 0.68 8.19
CA PRO A 364 25.06 1.26 9.52
C PRO A 364 26.43 1.06 10.19
N VAL A 365 26.88 2.02 10.99
CA VAL A 365 28.20 1.98 11.67
C VAL A 365 28.41 0.70 12.49
N ALA A 366 27.32 0.10 12.98
CA ALA A 366 27.36 -1.16 13.75
C ALA A 366 27.55 -2.42 12.90
N VAL A 367 27.54 -2.31 11.55
CA VAL A 367 27.66 -3.44 10.63
C VAL A 367 29.03 -3.36 9.95
N THR A 368 30.01 -4.10 10.46
CA THR A 368 31.42 -4.00 10.04
C THR A 368 31.87 -5.06 9.02
N GLU A 369 31.00 -5.92 8.54
CA GLU A 369 31.39 -6.96 7.61
C GLU A 369 31.55 -6.43 6.18
N PRO A 370 32.65 -6.79 5.47
CA PRO A 370 32.87 -6.39 4.10
C PRO A 370 31.82 -7.02 3.15
N LEU A 371 31.46 -6.28 2.10
CA LEU A 371 30.67 -6.81 0.99
C LEU A 371 31.37 -8.05 0.39
N PRO A 372 30.64 -9.09 -0.02
CA PRO A 372 31.22 -10.23 -0.68
C PRO A 372 32.03 -9.81 -1.91
N ALA A 373 33.25 -10.35 -2.05
CA ALA A 373 34.23 -9.95 -3.06
C ALA A 373 33.82 -10.26 -4.51
N SER A 374 32.77 -11.03 -4.73
CA SER A 374 32.25 -11.38 -6.05
C SER A 374 30.73 -11.27 -6.06
N ILE A 375 30.25 -10.13 -6.53
CA ILE A 375 28.86 -10.01 -6.96
C ILE A 375 28.89 -10.18 -8.46
N ASP A 376 28.42 -11.32 -8.98
CA ASP A 376 28.06 -11.44 -10.38
C ASP A 376 26.91 -10.49 -10.65
N LEU A 377 27.26 -9.26 -11.00
CA LEU A 377 26.36 -8.26 -11.56
C LEU A 377 25.99 -8.70 -12.98
N ALA A 378 25.36 -9.86 -13.11
CA ALA A 378 24.65 -10.18 -14.33
C ALA A 378 23.56 -9.12 -14.48
N MET A 379 23.95 -8.00 -15.02
CA MET A 379 23.04 -6.99 -15.56
C MET A 379 22.24 -7.73 -16.65
N SER A 380 20.99 -8.00 -16.39
CA SER A 380 20.07 -8.22 -17.50
C SER A 380 20.00 -6.90 -18.25
N ASP A 381 20.77 -6.78 -19.33
CA ASP A 381 20.53 -5.81 -20.40
C ASP A 381 19.14 -6.09 -20.98
N GLN A 382 18.13 -5.51 -20.37
CA GLN A 382 16.79 -5.41 -20.91
C GLN A 382 16.25 -4.01 -20.61
N ASP A 383 16.97 -3.02 -21.10
CA ASP A 383 16.46 -1.68 -21.42
C ASP A 383 17.34 -1.12 -22.55
N ALA A 384 17.08 -1.59 -23.76
CA ALA A 384 17.43 -0.95 -25.02
C ALA A 384 16.18 -0.95 -25.92
#